data_852a73be42d300f0be8640d191d98d73
#
_entry.id   852a73be42d300f0be8640d191d98d73
#
_cell.length_a   1.000
_cell.length_b   1.000
_cell.length_c   1.000
_cell.angle_alpha   90.00
_cell.angle_beta   90.00
_cell.angle_gamma   90.00
#
_symmetry.space_group_name_H-M   'P 1'
#
loop_
_entity.id
_entity.type
_entity.pdbx_description
1 polymer ?
#
loop_
_entity_poly.entity_id
_entity_poly.type
_entity_poly.pdbx_seq_one_letter_code
_entity_poly.pdbx_strand_id
1 'polypeptide(L)'
;MISNLLPYRPEQTGQTLYDRAEPVSIPASWAVGGGSWLLWGITKLPRMKWGAQRRCRFVDEESLVIGWDGVVSPCYALAHTYPYYTYGRRKEVERYALGDVRDKSLSEIWSGEEYVRFRAKVRHFRFPSCVDCALEGGCDFAAHNQDCWGNDPSCADCLWAQNIIQCP
;
A
#
# COMPACT_ATOMS: atom_id res chain seq x y z
N MET A 1 -0.28 -9.29 -14.96
CA MET A 1 0.04 -8.11 -14.12
C MET A 1 1.42 -8.35 -13.51
N ILE A 2 2.25 -7.33 -13.45
CA ILE A 2 3.59 -7.36 -12.82
C ILE A 2 3.51 -6.44 -11.61
N SER A 3 3.94 -6.93 -10.44
CA SER A 3 3.99 -6.16 -9.19
C SER A 3 5.36 -6.29 -8.55
N ASN A 4 5.75 -5.32 -7.74
CA ASN A 4 6.92 -5.43 -6.90
C ASN A 4 6.71 -6.46 -5.79
N LEU A 5 7.82 -7.00 -5.30
CA LEU A 5 7.83 -7.88 -4.14
C LEU A 5 7.53 -7.10 -2.86
N LEU A 6 6.65 -7.61 -2.02
CA LEU A 6 6.52 -7.19 -0.63
C LEU A 6 7.42 -8.10 0.24
N PRO A 7 8.49 -7.57 0.82
CA PRO A 7 9.41 -8.39 1.61
C PRO A 7 8.81 -8.75 2.97
N TYR A 8 8.53 -10.01 3.19
CA TYR A 8 8.09 -10.54 4.50
C TYR A 8 9.27 -11.02 5.38
N ARG A 9 10.47 -11.10 4.80
CA ARG A 9 11.69 -11.52 5.49
C ARG A 9 12.84 -10.56 5.17
N PRO A 10 13.80 -10.38 6.08
CA PRO A 10 14.93 -9.48 5.88
C PRO A 10 15.73 -9.77 4.60
N GLU A 11 15.91 -11.06 4.28
CA GLU A 11 16.69 -11.52 3.13
C GLU A 11 16.06 -11.13 1.79
N GLN A 12 14.74 -10.90 1.77
CA GLN A 12 14.02 -10.48 0.58
C GLN A 12 14.19 -9.00 0.25
N THR A 13 14.71 -8.19 1.19
CA THR A 13 14.89 -6.74 0.99
C THR A 13 15.80 -6.44 -0.19
N GLY A 14 16.86 -7.25 -0.39
CA GLY A 14 17.75 -7.12 -1.53
C GLY A 14 17.17 -7.55 -2.89
N GLN A 15 15.94 -8.07 -2.91
CA GLN A 15 15.26 -8.55 -4.12
C GLN A 15 14.20 -7.55 -4.62
N THR A 16 13.99 -6.44 -3.91
CA THR A 16 13.07 -5.38 -4.33
C THR A 16 13.65 -4.56 -5.47
N LEU A 17 12.78 -4.12 -6.39
CA LEU A 17 13.16 -3.32 -7.55
C LEU A 17 12.80 -1.83 -7.40
N TYR A 18 12.37 -1.40 -6.22
CA TYR A 18 12.02 -0.01 -5.97
C TYR A 18 13.00 0.64 -4.99
N ASP A 19 13.27 1.92 -5.20
CA ASP A 19 14.18 2.72 -4.38
C ASP A 19 13.60 4.11 -4.13
N ARG A 20 14.14 4.80 -3.12
CA ARG A 20 13.86 6.20 -2.78
C ARG A 20 14.58 7.17 -3.70
N ALA A 21 15.86 6.91 -3.94
CA ALA A 21 16.76 7.86 -4.58
C ALA A 21 16.65 7.84 -6.10
N GLU A 22 16.72 6.65 -6.69
CA GLU A 22 16.69 6.49 -8.14
C GLU A 22 15.74 5.36 -8.54
N PRO A 23 14.95 5.53 -9.59
CA PRO A 23 14.22 4.42 -10.16
C PRO A 23 15.22 3.40 -10.69
N VAL A 24 15.08 2.15 -10.28
CA VAL A 24 15.87 1.06 -10.86
C VAL A 24 15.68 1.11 -12.38
N SER A 25 16.77 1.32 -13.12
CA SER A 25 16.72 1.28 -14.57
C SER A 25 16.36 -0.12 -15.01
N ILE A 26 15.19 -0.26 -15.63
CA ILE A 26 14.80 -1.52 -16.26
C ILE A 26 15.86 -1.82 -17.32
N PRO A 27 16.52 -3.00 -17.29
CA PRO A 27 17.51 -3.33 -18.28
C PRO A 27 16.95 -3.12 -19.69
N ALA A 28 17.71 -2.46 -20.56
CA ALA A 28 17.30 -2.21 -21.94
C ALA A 28 16.94 -3.50 -22.69
N SER A 29 17.46 -4.65 -22.26
CA SER A 29 17.08 -5.99 -22.75
C SER A 29 15.60 -6.34 -22.53
N TRP A 30 14.92 -5.73 -21.56
CA TRP A 30 13.47 -5.89 -21.35
C TRP A 30 12.66 -4.92 -22.22
N ALA A 31 13.31 -3.87 -22.73
CA ALA A 31 12.70 -2.89 -23.63
C ALA A 31 12.91 -3.23 -25.11
N VAL A 32 13.83 -4.14 -25.46
CA VAL A 32 14.26 -4.45 -26.82
C VAL A 32 13.76 -5.82 -27.28
N GLY A 33 12.45 -5.99 -27.26
CA GLY A 33 11.84 -6.89 -28.22
C GLY A 33 11.17 -6.03 -29.28
N GLY A 34 11.56 -6.10 -30.54
CA GLY A 34 11.12 -5.23 -31.66
C GLY A 34 9.63 -5.18 -32.00
N GLY A 35 8.77 -5.23 -30.98
CA GLY A 35 7.33 -5.05 -31.00
C GLY A 35 6.85 -4.15 -29.87
N SER A 36 7.71 -3.29 -29.35
CA SER A 36 7.65 -2.54 -28.10
C SER A 36 6.36 -1.73 -27.85
N TRP A 37 5.73 -1.20 -28.86
CA TRP A 37 4.54 -0.34 -28.71
C TRP A 37 3.28 -1.10 -28.25
N LEU A 38 3.14 -2.36 -28.65
CA LEU A 38 2.01 -3.22 -28.25
C LEU A 38 2.13 -3.72 -26.80
N LEU A 39 3.36 -3.99 -26.31
CA LEU A 39 3.59 -4.44 -24.95
C LEU A 39 3.40 -3.32 -23.90
N TRP A 40 3.71 -2.07 -24.22
CA TRP A 40 3.48 -0.92 -23.35
C TRP A 40 2.00 -0.65 -23.08
N GLY A 41 1.12 -1.02 -23.99
CA GLY A 41 -0.33 -0.92 -23.80
C GLY A 41 -0.93 -2.07 -22.96
N ILE A 42 -0.24 -3.20 -22.85
CA ILE A 42 -0.77 -4.42 -22.22
C ILE A 42 -0.20 -4.65 -20.81
N THR A 43 1.03 -4.21 -20.54
CA THR A 43 1.68 -4.40 -19.23
C THR A 43 1.75 -3.10 -18.45
N LYS A 44 0.90 -2.96 -17.44
CA LYS A 44 1.08 -1.91 -16.44
C LYS A 44 2.24 -2.32 -15.53
N LEU A 45 3.38 -1.66 -15.69
CA LEU A 45 4.50 -1.82 -14.77
C LEU A 45 4.24 -1.07 -13.45
N PRO A 46 4.62 -1.65 -12.31
CA PRO A 46 4.53 -0.97 -11.03
C PRO A 46 5.50 0.22 -10.97
N ARG A 47 5.23 1.15 -10.08
CA ARG A 47 6.16 2.23 -9.80
C ARG A 47 7.43 1.68 -9.15
N MET A 48 8.58 2.19 -9.59
CA MET A 48 9.89 1.79 -9.07
C MET A 48 10.48 2.85 -8.13
N LYS A 49 9.83 4.01 -8.03
CA LYS A 49 10.26 5.10 -7.17
C LYS A 49 9.26 5.32 -6.05
N TRP A 50 9.75 5.31 -4.83
CA TRP A 50 8.99 5.64 -3.63
C TRP A 50 8.50 7.09 -3.65
N GLY A 51 7.30 7.34 -3.11
CA GLY A 51 6.75 8.69 -3.00
C GLY A 51 6.24 9.31 -4.31
N ALA A 52 6.36 8.59 -5.44
CA ALA A 52 5.98 9.12 -6.76
C ALA A 52 4.46 9.28 -6.94
N GLN A 53 3.65 8.58 -6.12
CA GLN A 53 2.19 8.60 -6.21
C GLN A 53 1.60 8.46 -4.80
N ARG A 54 0.43 9.10 -4.58
CA ARG A 54 -0.32 9.06 -3.31
C ARG A 54 -1.80 8.91 -3.62
N ARG A 55 -2.16 7.73 -4.13
CA ARG A 55 -3.51 7.43 -4.58
C ARG A 55 -3.87 6.00 -4.22
N CYS A 56 -4.94 5.82 -3.46
CA CYS A 56 -5.41 4.50 -3.05
C CYS A 56 -6.47 3.99 -4.04
N ARG A 57 -6.15 2.95 -4.81
CA ARG A 57 -7.10 2.32 -5.74
C ARG A 57 -8.33 1.76 -5.04
N PHE A 58 -8.19 1.16 -3.86
CA PHE A 58 -9.34 0.63 -3.11
C PHE A 58 -10.39 1.69 -2.81
N VAL A 59 -9.95 2.89 -2.39
CA VAL A 59 -10.86 3.99 -2.09
C VAL A 59 -11.42 4.61 -3.38
N ASP A 60 -10.61 4.74 -4.42
CA ASP A 60 -11.03 5.33 -5.69
C ASP A 60 -12.00 4.43 -6.49
N GLU A 61 -11.79 3.11 -6.42
CA GLU A 61 -12.63 2.11 -7.08
C GLU A 61 -13.76 1.62 -6.16
N GLU A 62 -13.95 2.28 -5.01
CA GLU A 62 -15.01 1.98 -4.05
C GLU A 62 -15.06 0.50 -3.61
N SER A 63 -13.86 -0.06 -3.38
CA SER A 63 -13.67 -1.45 -3.04
C SER A 63 -13.38 -1.65 -1.55
N LEU A 64 -13.63 -2.85 -1.06
CA LEU A 64 -13.25 -3.33 0.28
C LEU A 64 -12.88 -4.82 0.21
N VAL A 65 -12.39 -5.36 1.30
CA VAL A 65 -12.00 -6.77 1.42
C VAL A 65 -12.81 -7.44 2.52
N ILE A 66 -13.40 -8.59 2.20
CA ILE A 66 -14.05 -9.48 3.19
C ILE A 66 -13.14 -10.68 3.38
N GLY A 67 -12.67 -10.89 4.59
CA GLY A 67 -11.86 -12.04 4.96
C GLY A 67 -12.68 -13.32 4.97
N TRP A 68 -12.00 -14.47 4.93
CA TRP A 68 -12.64 -15.78 5.08
C TRP A 68 -13.38 -15.96 6.42
N ASP A 69 -13.00 -15.17 7.41
CA ASP A 69 -13.58 -15.10 8.75
C ASP A 69 -14.77 -14.13 8.87
N GLY A 70 -15.20 -13.53 7.75
CA GLY A 70 -16.33 -12.60 7.70
C GLY A 70 -15.98 -11.15 8.05
N VAL A 71 -14.75 -10.88 8.49
CA VAL A 71 -14.32 -9.55 8.88
C VAL A 71 -14.07 -8.69 7.65
N VAL A 72 -14.62 -7.48 7.67
CA VAL A 72 -14.49 -6.49 6.60
C VAL A 72 -13.32 -5.55 6.90
N SER A 73 -12.45 -5.36 5.93
CA SER A 73 -11.30 -4.45 5.98
C SER A 73 -11.28 -3.52 4.76
N PRO A 74 -10.70 -2.30 4.85
CA PRO A 74 -10.77 -1.33 3.77
C PRO A 74 -9.91 -1.70 2.56
N CYS A 75 -8.91 -2.56 2.72
CA CYS A 75 -7.99 -2.97 1.65
C CYS A 75 -7.20 -4.21 2.03
N TYR A 76 -6.47 -4.81 1.08
CA TYR A 76 -5.59 -5.96 1.34
C TYR A 76 -4.47 -5.66 2.35
N ALA A 77 -3.90 -4.46 2.31
CA ALA A 77 -2.83 -4.09 3.21
C ALA A 77 -3.26 -4.11 4.70
N LEU A 78 -4.54 -3.92 4.97
CA LEU A 78 -5.11 -3.87 6.33
C LEU A 78 -6.01 -5.06 6.65
N ALA A 79 -6.04 -6.09 5.79
CA ALA A 79 -6.89 -7.27 5.98
C ALA A 79 -6.34 -8.28 7.00
N HIS A 80 -5.04 -8.23 7.28
CA HIS A 80 -4.36 -9.14 8.20
C HIS A 80 -3.30 -8.41 9.01
N THR A 81 -2.91 -8.97 10.13
CA THR A 81 -1.71 -8.55 10.89
C THR A 81 -0.51 -9.30 10.35
N TYR A 82 0.53 -8.56 9.92
CA TYR A 82 1.75 -9.15 9.37
C TYR A 82 2.93 -8.17 9.44
N PRO A 83 4.16 -8.67 9.54
CA PRO A 83 5.35 -7.86 9.34
C PRO A 83 5.71 -7.79 7.85
N TYR A 84 6.30 -6.67 7.44
CA TYR A 84 7.05 -6.58 6.20
C TYR A 84 8.28 -5.69 6.36
N TYR A 85 9.16 -5.70 5.37
CA TYR A 85 10.41 -4.95 5.42
C TYR A 85 10.45 -3.91 4.31
N THR A 86 10.81 -2.68 4.67
CA THR A 86 10.97 -1.57 3.74
C THR A 86 12.28 -0.86 4.06
N TYR A 87 13.18 -0.80 3.08
CA TYR A 87 14.52 -0.18 3.24
C TYR A 87 15.29 -0.70 4.46
N GLY A 88 15.27 -2.01 4.68
CA GLY A 88 15.96 -2.67 5.80
C GLY A 88 15.24 -2.52 7.16
N ARG A 89 14.15 -1.76 7.23
CA ARG A 89 13.36 -1.58 8.45
C ARG A 89 12.18 -2.54 8.47
N ARG A 90 11.98 -3.20 9.61
CA ARG A 90 10.80 -4.00 9.89
C ARG A 90 9.62 -3.08 10.21
N LYS A 91 8.49 -3.31 9.59
CA LYS A 91 7.21 -2.68 9.88
C LYS A 91 6.19 -3.75 10.26
N GLU A 92 5.47 -3.51 11.34
CA GLU A 92 4.32 -4.31 11.77
C GLU A 92 3.05 -3.63 11.31
N VAL A 93 2.24 -4.34 10.54
CA VAL A 93 0.90 -3.86 10.15
C VAL A 93 -0.11 -4.62 10.96
N GLU A 94 -0.97 -3.91 11.67
CA GLU A 94 -2.10 -4.47 12.37
C GLU A 94 -3.33 -4.47 11.47
N ARG A 95 -4.13 -5.53 11.59
CA ARG A 95 -5.42 -5.62 10.91
C ARG A 95 -6.33 -4.49 11.35
N TYR A 96 -6.98 -3.84 10.39
CA TYR A 96 -8.02 -2.86 10.64
C TYR A 96 -9.39 -3.39 10.23
N ALA A 97 -10.24 -3.69 11.22
CA ALA A 97 -11.57 -4.26 11.04
C ALA A 97 -12.64 -3.17 11.07
N LEU A 98 -13.44 -3.07 10.01
CA LEU A 98 -14.56 -2.15 9.90
C LEU A 98 -15.86 -2.76 10.47
N GLY A 99 -15.91 -4.07 10.58
CA GLY A 99 -17.05 -4.84 11.07
C GLY A 99 -17.01 -6.28 10.57
N ASP A 100 -18.07 -7.02 10.86
CA ASP A 100 -18.22 -8.43 10.47
C ASP A 100 -19.57 -8.58 9.73
N VAL A 101 -19.55 -9.25 8.58
CA VAL A 101 -20.77 -9.47 7.77
C VAL A 101 -21.77 -10.42 8.45
N ARG A 102 -21.38 -11.10 9.52
CA ARG A 102 -22.26 -11.92 10.34
C ARG A 102 -23.10 -11.08 11.32
N ASP A 103 -22.58 -9.91 11.70
CA ASP A 103 -23.21 -9.03 12.70
C ASP A 103 -23.94 -7.84 12.08
N LYS A 104 -23.42 -7.34 10.94
CA LYS A 104 -23.92 -6.15 10.25
C LYS A 104 -24.01 -6.40 8.76
N SER A 105 -24.99 -5.79 8.11
CA SER A 105 -25.04 -5.79 6.65
C SER A 105 -23.86 -5.02 6.05
N LEU A 106 -23.45 -5.39 4.86
CA LEU A 106 -22.37 -4.69 4.15
C LEU A 106 -22.69 -3.20 3.93
N SER A 107 -23.97 -2.86 3.73
CA SER A 107 -24.42 -1.47 3.58
C SER A 107 -24.22 -0.67 4.88
N GLU A 108 -24.50 -1.25 6.04
CA GLU A 108 -24.26 -0.60 7.33
C GLU A 108 -22.77 -0.38 7.59
N ILE A 109 -21.92 -1.38 7.27
CA ILE A 109 -20.46 -1.26 7.39
C ILE A 109 -19.95 -0.17 6.42
N TRP A 110 -20.42 -0.19 5.17
CA TRP A 110 -20.03 0.77 4.14
C TRP A 110 -20.36 2.21 4.47
N SER A 111 -21.57 2.44 5.03
CA SER A 111 -22.05 3.77 5.43
C SER A 111 -21.69 4.15 6.87
N GLY A 112 -21.03 3.26 7.60
CA GLY A 112 -20.59 3.51 8.97
C GLY A 112 -19.64 4.71 9.05
N GLU A 113 -19.81 5.54 10.09
CA GLU A 113 -19.08 6.80 10.24
C GLU A 113 -17.57 6.61 10.20
N GLU A 114 -17.07 5.55 10.81
CA GLU A 114 -15.64 5.21 10.84
C GLU A 114 -15.09 4.99 9.42
N TYR A 115 -15.79 4.19 8.60
CA TYR A 115 -15.32 3.92 7.24
C TYR A 115 -15.50 5.12 6.31
N VAL A 116 -16.56 5.90 6.48
CA VAL A 116 -16.74 7.15 5.74
C VAL A 116 -15.60 8.13 6.04
N ARG A 117 -15.23 8.30 7.31
CA ARG A 117 -14.09 9.14 7.73
C ARG A 117 -12.78 8.62 7.16
N PHE A 118 -12.55 7.30 7.23
CA PHE A 118 -11.35 6.67 6.67
C PHE A 118 -11.24 6.95 5.17
N ARG A 119 -12.29 6.67 4.39
CA ARG A 119 -12.30 6.94 2.93
C ARG A 119 -12.04 8.41 2.60
N ALA A 120 -12.69 9.33 3.32
CA ALA A 120 -12.47 10.76 3.13
C ALA A 120 -11.01 11.16 3.40
N LYS A 121 -10.41 10.63 4.49
CA LYS A 121 -9.01 10.87 4.83
C LYS A 121 -8.07 10.35 3.75
N VAL A 122 -8.29 9.12 3.27
CA VAL A 122 -7.47 8.49 2.23
C VAL A 122 -7.63 9.18 0.87
N ARG A 123 -8.86 9.55 0.49
CA ARG A 123 -9.14 10.25 -0.79
C ARG A 123 -8.42 11.58 -0.88
N HIS A 124 -8.35 12.32 0.22
CA HIS A 124 -7.61 13.60 0.30
C HIS A 124 -6.15 13.43 0.73
N PHE A 125 -5.72 12.21 0.92
CA PHE A 125 -4.42 11.79 1.42
C PHE A 125 -3.94 12.64 2.63
N ARG A 126 -4.77 12.74 3.65
CA ARG A 126 -4.49 13.51 4.87
C ARG A 126 -3.60 12.72 5.84
N PHE A 127 -2.38 12.46 5.38
CA PHE A 127 -1.33 11.76 6.10
C PHE A 127 -0.03 12.54 6.00
N PRO A 128 0.89 12.39 6.96
CA PRO A 128 2.22 12.99 6.86
C PRO A 128 3.00 12.39 5.68
N SER A 129 4.01 13.11 5.19
CA SER A 129 4.88 12.62 4.13
C SER A 129 6.01 11.77 4.72
N CYS A 130 5.69 10.58 5.22
CA CYS A 130 6.67 9.68 5.84
C CYS A 130 7.80 9.32 4.89
N VAL A 131 7.49 9.17 3.59
CA VAL A 131 8.48 8.79 2.56
C VAL A 131 9.52 9.90 2.27
N ASP A 132 9.18 11.15 2.58
CA ASP A 132 10.08 12.31 2.39
C ASP A 132 10.60 12.84 3.74
N CYS A 133 10.30 12.15 4.85
CA CYS A 133 10.64 12.61 6.19
C CYS A 133 12.12 12.33 6.50
N ALA A 134 12.87 13.38 6.81
CA ALA A 134 14.27 13.25 7.21
C ALA A 134 14.48 12.47 8.54
N LEU A 135 13.43 12.38 9.37
CA LEU A 135 13.47 11.70 10.67
C LEU A 135 13.00 10.25 10.60
N GLU A 136 12.63 9.74 9.43
CA GLU A 136 12.04 8.40 9.29
C GLU A 136 12.93 7.29 9.83
N GLY A 137 14.27 7.41 9.69
CA GLY A 137 15.22 6.40 10.16
C GLY A 137 15.19 6.13 11.66
N GLY A 138 14.73 7.10 12.47
CA GLY A 138 14.61 6.99 13.94
C GLY A 138 13.16 7.15 14.43
N CYS A 139 12.17 7.05 13.55
CA CYS A 139 10.77 7.26 13.90
C CYS A 139 10.09 5.97 14.34
N ASP A 140 9.65 5.89 15.58
CA ASP A 140 8.94 4.72 16.12
C ASP A 140 7.59 4.49 15.43
N PHE A 141 6.88 5.54 15.06
CA PHE A 141 5.61 5.43 14.33
C PHE A 141 5.78 4.70 12.99
N ALA A 142 6.91 4.87 12.33
CA ALA A 142 7.17 4.23 11.05
C ALA A 142 7.36 2.71 11.15
N ALA A 143 7.54 2.17 12.36
CA ALA A 143 7.57 0.73 12.62
C ALA A 143 6.17 0.09 12.71
N HIS A 144 5.11 0.90 12.74
CA HIS A 144 3.73 0.47 12.86
C HIS A 144 2.86 1.15 11.78
N ASN A 145 1.59 0.75 11.68
CA ASN A 145 0.63 1.45 10.81
C ASN A 145 -0.03 2.67 11.48
N GLN A 146 0.76 3.40 12.26
CA GLN A 146 0.40 4.69 12.85
C GLN A 146 1.26 5.80 12.27
N ASP A 147 0.91 7.05 12.53
CA ASP A 147 1.73 8.20 12.16
C ASP A 147 1.73 9.31 13.23
N CYS A 148 2.65 10.26 13.07
CA CYS A 148 2.82 11.35 14.03
C CYS A 148 1.68 12.38 14.02
N TRP A 149 0.71 12.30 13.12
CA TRP A 149 -0.51 13.11 13.14
C TRP A 149 -1.65 12.40 13.88
N GLY A 150 -1.38 11.21 14.47
CA GLY A 150 -2.36 10.43 15.22
C GLY A 150 -3.31 9.63 14.35
N ASN A 151 -2.95 9.35 13.10
CA ASN A 151 -3.74 8.43 12.29
C ASN A 151 -3.42 6.98 12.67
N ASP A 152 -4.47 6.20 12.87
CA ASP A 152 -4.46 4.78 13.08
C ASP A 152 -5.73 4.18 12.42
N PRO A 153 -5.61 3.44 11.30
CA PRO A 153 -4.39 3.17 10.57
C PRO A 153 -3.91 4.37 9.73
N SER A 154 -2.61 4.42 9.49
CA SER A 154 -1.97 5.38 8.58
C SER A 154 -1.67 4.76 7.22
N CYS A 155 -1.93 5.53 6.15
CA CYS A 155 -1.52 5.20 4.78
C CYS A 155 -0.31 6.02 4.30
N ALA A 156 0.39 6.72 5.20
CA ALA A 156 1.44 7.67 4.91
C ALA A 156 2.59 7.08 4.06
N ASP A 157 2.99 5.86 4.34
CA ASP A 157 4.05 5.12 3.65
C ASP A 157 3.55 3.83 2.96
N CYS A 158 2.25 3.75 2.73
CA CYS A 158 1.62 2.57 2.13
C CYS A 158 2.12 2.31 0.70
N LEU A 159 2.72 1.15 0.46
CA LEU A 159 3.26 0.76 -0.84
C LEU A 159 2.20 0.65 -1.94
N TRP A 160 0.97 0.27 -1.57
CA TRP A 160 -0.17 0.21 -2.50
C TRP A 160 -0.64 1.61 -2.90
N ALA A 161 -0.76 2.54 -1.94
CA ALA A 161 -1.14 3.93 -2.23
C ALA A 161 -0.12 4.65 -3.12
N GLN A 162 1.13 4.19 -3.10
CA GLN A 162 2.20 4.70 -3.96
C GLN A 162 2.34 3.94 -5.28
N ASN A 163 1.46 2.98 -5.54
CA ASN A 163 1.47 2.12 -6.72
C ASN A 163 2.80 1.37 -6.93
N ILE A 164 3.53 1.11 -5.85
CA ILE A 164 4.72 0.25 -5.84
C ILE A 164 4.29 -1.20 -5.84
N ILE A 165 3.37 -1.57 -4.95
CA ILE A 165 2.66 -2.84 -4.99
C ILE A 165 1.35 -2.62 -5.73
N GLN A 166 1.08 -3.42 -6.75
CA GLN A 166 -0.18 -3.37 -7.48
C GLN A 166 -1.18 -4.36 -6.91
N CYS A 167 -2.39 -3.89 -6.71
CA CYS A 167 -3.52 -4.76 -6.40
C CYS A 167 -4.01 -5.47 -7.66
N PRO A 168 -4.46 -6.72 -7.53
CA PRO A 168 -5.10 -7.45 -8.61
C PRO A 168 -6.35 -6.75 -9.13
#